data_add886e3727af0eda24ab6a98097ad93
#
_entry.id   add886e3727af0eda24ab6a98097ad93
#
_cell.length_a   1.000
_cell.length_b   1.000
_cell.length_c   1.000
_cell.angle_alpha   90.00
_cell.angle_beta   90.00
_cell.angle_gamma   90.00
#
_symmetry.space_group_name_H-M   'P 1'
#
loop_
_entity.id
_entity.type
_entity.pdbx_description
1 polymer ?
#
loop_
_entity_poly.entity_id
_entity_poly.type
_entity_poly.pdbx_seq_one_letter_code
_entity_poly.pdbx_strand_id
1 'polypeptide(L)'
;MSMSVLGVLLDSCSVPHYIFKAAIQKDRLLVPMENLKGAQSLILRNRELPYDILVVKYEGHYTALQMLCTHNDVALSFAGNKLICNGHGSEFDLQGKVLREPAARQLTSYRTSIERDNLVIHLKG
;
A
#
# COMPACT_ATOMS: atom_id res chain seq x y z
N MET A 1 32.64 -8.99 22.29
CA MET A 1 32.33 -8.97 22.02
C MET A 1 31.30 -9.18 21.19
N SER A 2 30.78 -9.39 20.83
CA SER A 2 29.86 -9.76 19.90
C SER A 2 28.49 -9.74 20.29
N MET A 3 28.18 -9.17 21.29
CA MET A 3 26.91 -9.19 21.66
C MET A 3 26.04 -8.39 20.90
N SER A 4 26.38 -7.45 20.25
CA SER A 4 25.50 -6.62 19.48
C SER A 4 24.66 -7.41 18.50
N VAL A 5 25.07 -8.55 18.22
CA VAL A 5 24.33 -9.37 17.28
C VAL A 5 22.93 -9.65 17.73
N LEU A 6 22.74 -9.68 19.03
CA LEU A 6 21.44 -10.02 19.54
C LEU A 6 20.36 -9.03 19.18
N GLY A 7 20.69 -7.77 19.17
CA GLY A 7 19.69 -6.79 18.88
C GLY A 7 19.11 -6.92 17.49
N VAL A 8 19.90 -7.39 16.59
CA VAL A 8 19.45 -7.51 15.21
C VAL A 8 18.33 -8.52 15.07
N LEU A 9 18.39 -9.57 15.84
CA LEU A 9 17.41 -10.63 15.71
C LEU A 9 16.04 -10.19 16.11
N LEU A 10 15.97 -9.29 17.06
CA LEU A 10 14.68 -8.86 17.56
C LEU A 10 13.92 -8.06 16.53
N ASP A 11 14.64 -7.34 15.68
CA ASP A 11 13.99 -6.51 14.71
C ASP A 11 13.36 -7.31 13.58
N SER A 12 13.77 -8.54 13.42
CA SER A 12 13.25 -9.32 12.32
C SER A 12 11.77 -9.66 12.49
N CYS A 13 11.23 -9.47 13.68
CA CYS A 13 9.84 -9.80 13.91
C CYS A 13 8.88 -8.76 13.36
N SER A 14 9.37 -7.57 13.06
CA SER A 14 8.49 -6.54 12.55
C SER A 14 8.93 -6.14 11.15
N VAL A 15 7.95 -5.97 10.29
CA VAL A 15 8.19 -5.50 8.92
C VAL A 15 7.87 -4.03 8.90
N PRO A 16 8.84 -3.18 8.65
CA PRO A 16 8.56 -1.75 8.62
C PRO A 16 7.66 -1.43 7.45
N HIS A 17 6.64 -0.64 7.70
CA HIS A 17 5.78 -0.16 6.65
C HIS A 17 6.16 1.29 6.38
N TYR A 18 6.64 1.53 5.19
CA TYR A 18 7.04 2.87 4.86
C TYR A 18 5.85 3.65 4.34
N ILE A 19 5.64 4.82 4.92
CA ILE A 19 4.62 5.74 4.46
C ILE A 19 5.34 6.88 3.75
N PHE A 20 5.03 7.04 2.48
CA PHE A 20 5.62 8.07 1.67
C PHE A 20 4.60 9.16 1.42
N LYS A 21 4.97 10.40 1.70
CA LYS A 21 4.07 11.53 1.45
C LYS A 21 4.20 11.90 -0.01
N ALA A 22 3.26 11.43 -0.81
CA ALA A 22 3.30 11.62 -2.25
C ALA A 22 2.73 12.98 -2.62
N ALA A 23 3.36 13.62 -3.61
CA ALA A 23 2.85 14.89 -4.13
C ALA A 23 1.64 14.62 -5.01
N ILE A 24 0.68 15.54 -4.99
CA ILE A 24 -0.48 15.42 -5.84
C ILE A 24 -0.45 16.56 -6.86
N GLN A 25 -0.67 16.24 -8.13
CA GLN A 25 -0.78 17.20 -9.20
C GLN A 25 -2.08 16.93 -9.93
N LYS A 26 -3.05 17.80 -9.75
CA LYS A 26 -4.38 17.60 -10.29
C LYS A 26 -4.96 16.30 -9.74
N ASP A 27 -5.17 15.30 -10.57
CA ASP A 27 -5.73 14.04 -10.12
C ASP A 27 -4.69 12.91 -10.21
N ARG A 28 -3.41 13.24 -10.02
CA ARG A 28 -2.34 12.25 -10.09
C ARG A 28 -1.44 12.33 -8.86
N LEU A 29 -1.06 11.20 -8.31
CA LEU A 29 -0.04 11.14 -7.28
C LEU A 29 1.26 10.77 -7.96
N LEU A 30 2.35 11.40 -7.55
CA LEU A 30 3.66 11.18 -8.12
C LEU A 30 4.58 10.58 -7.07
N VAL A 31 5.26 9.50 -7.43
CA VAL A 31 6.21 8.83 -6.55
C VAL A 31 7.52 8.66 -7.31
N PRO A 32 8.60 9.32 -6.88
CA PRO A 32 9.88 9.11 -7.55
C PRO A 32 10.26 7.64 -7.51
N MET A 33 10.70 7.09 -8.63
CA MET A 33 11.04 5.68 -8.71
C MET A 33 12.12 5.29 -7.72
N GLU A 34 12.98 6.22 -7.34
CA GLU A 34 14.03 5.90 -6.39
C GLU A 34 13.46 5.53 -5.02
N ASN A 35 12.27 6.00 -4.70
CA ASN A 35 11.62 5.65 -3.43
C ASN A 35 11.02 4.25 -3.46
N LEU A 36 11.00 3.63 -4.63
CA LEU A 36 10.48 2.27 -4.78
C LEU A 36 11.60 1.24 -4.91
N LYS A 37 12.86 1.68 -4.97
CA LYS A 37 13.96 0.76 -5.10
C LYS A 37 14.08 -0.13 -3.87
N GLY A 38 14.14 -1.42 -4.10
CA GLY A 38 14.31 -2.37 -3.01
C GLY A 38 13.07 -2.57 -2.17
N ALA A 39 11.96 -1.93 -2.51
CA ALA A 39 10.73 -2.07 -1.76
C ALA A 39 9.72 -2.88 -2.55
N GLN A 40 9.06 -3.83 -1.89
CA GLN A 40 7.99 -4.58 -2.51
C GLN A 40 6.67 -3.81 -2.39
N SER A 41 6.57 -2.93 -1.42
CA SER A 41 5.35 -2.18 -1.19
C SER A 41 5.66 -0.83 -0.58
N LEU A 42 4.74 0.11 -0.76
CA LEU A 42 4.88 1.45 -0.22
C LEU A 42 3.49 2.00 0.03
N ILE A 43 3.27 2.57 1.20
CA ILE A 43 1.99 3.21 1.50
C ILE A 43 2.12 4.68 1.15
N LEU A 44 1.22 5.16 0.30
CA LEU A 44 1.21 6.57 -0.11
C LEU A 44 0.18 7.33 0.69
N ARG A 45 0.58 8.51 1.13
CA ARG A 45 -0.30 9.39 1.90
C ARG A 45 -0.23 10.79 1.32
N ASN A 46 -1.37 11.45 1.27
CA ASN A 46 -1.43 12.86 0.92
C ASN A 46 -2.57 13.46 1.72
N ARG A 47 -2.33 14.61 2.34
CA ARG A 47 -3.34 15.19 3.21
C ARG A 47 -4.61 15.62 2.49
N GLU A 48 -4.59 15.70 1.17
CA GLU A 48 -5.79 16.00 0.41
C GLU A 48 -6.65 14.76 0.16
N LEU A 49 -6.14 13.59 0.53
CA LEU A 49 -6.89 12.34 0.38
C LEU A 49 -7.27 11.81 1.76
N PRO A 50 -8.53 11.41 1.94
CA PRO A 50 -8.96 10.89 3.24
C PRO A 50 -8.57 9.43 3.47
N TYR A 51 -7.75 8.85 2.62
CA TYR A 51 -7.34 7.46 2.73
C TYR A 51 -5.92 7.32 2.20
N ASP A 52 -5.26 6.25 2.58
CA ASP A 52 -3.95 5.91 2.06
C ASP A 52 -4.11 5.00 0.84
N ILE A 53 -3.05 4.91 0.03
CA ILE A 53 -3.03 4.04 -1.14
C ILE A 53 -1.83 3.12 -0.98
N LEU A 54 -2.05 1.81 -1.11
CA LEU A 54 -0.98 0.83 -1.06
C LEU A 54 -0.50 0.57 -2.48
N VAL A 55 0.79 0.77 -2.72
CA VAL A 55 1.43 0.40 -3.98
C VAL A 55 2.20 -0.88 -3.74
N VAL A 56 1.99 -1.88 -4.58
CA VAL A 56 2.67 -3.16 -4.49
C VAL A 56 3.27 -3.50 -5.83
N LYS A 57 4.51 -3.95 -5.80
CA LYS A 57 5.17 -4.44 -7.00
C LYS A 57 4.86 -5.93 -7.13
N TYR A 58 4.34 -6.32 -8.27
CA TYR A 58 3.97 -7.70 -8.51
C TYR A 58 4.30 -8.07 -9.95
N GLU A 59 5.18 -9.04 -10.12
CA GLU A 59 5.57 -9.52 -11.45
C GLU A 59 5.95 -8.38 -12.42
N GLY A 60 6.73 -7.44 -11.94
CA GLY A 60 7.20 -6.35 -12.78
C GLY A 60 6.23 -5.21 -12.96
N HIS A 61 5.03 -5.33 -12.41
CA HIS A 61 4.02 -4.29 -12.48
C HIS A 61 3.75 -3.71 -11.12
N TYR A 62 3.14 -2.52 -11.09
CA TYR A 62 2.73 -1.90 -9.84
C TYR A 62 1.22 -1.86 -9.79
N THR A 63 0.66 -2.28 -8.66
CA THR A 63 -0.75 -2.11 -8.40
C THR A 63 -0.91 -1.03 -7.34
N ALA A 64 -2.00 -0.29 -7.41
CA ALA A 64 -2.29 0.76 -6.44
C ALA A 64 -3.71 0.55 -5.93
N LEU A 65 -3.83 0.35 -4.63
CA LEU A 65 -5.10 -0.02 -4.01
C LEU A 65 -5.49 1.02 -2.96
N GLN A 66 -6.75 1.41 -2.99
CA GLN A 66 -7.29 2.29 -1.96
C GLN A 66 -7.41 1.51 -0.66
N MET A 67 -6.84 2.02 0.41
CA MET A 67 -6.81 1.31 1.68
C MET A 67 -8.07 1.61 2.50
N LEU A 68 -9.22 1.36 1.89
CA LEU A 68 -10.52 1.48 2.56
C LEU A 68 -11.31 0.20 2.36
N CYS A 69 -11.89 -0.31 3.43
CA CYS A 69 -12.70 -1.51 3.35
C CYS A 69 -13.96 -1.22 2.53
N THR A 70 -14.23 -2.06 1.54
CA THR A 70 -15.38 -1.86 0.66
C THR A 70 -16.70 -2.17 1.37
N HIS A 71 -16.63 -2.76 2.56
CA HIS A 71 -17.83 -3.03 3.34
C HIS A 71 -18.33 -1.76 4.04
N ASN A 72 -17.43 -0.95 4.61
CA ASN A 72 -17.88 0.20 5.40
C ASN A 72 -16.89 1.38 5.42
N ASP A 73 -16.02 1.47 4.45
CA ASP A 73 -15.08 2.60 4.32
C ASP A 73 -14.18 2.84 5.53
N VAL A 74 -13.88 1.79 6.26
CA VAL A 74 -12.94 1.88 7.37
C VAL A 74 -11.52 1.67 6.82
N ALA A 75 -10.56 2.40 7.36
CA ALA A 75 -9.17 2.28 6.94
C ALA A 75 -8.66 0.86 7.18
N LEU A 76 -7.90 0.34 6.23
CA LEU A 76 -7.34 -0.98 6.32
C LEU A 76 -5.94 -0.95 6.90
N SER A 77 -5.53 -2.05 7.52
CA SER A 77 -4.17 -2.25 7.97
C SER A 77 -3.45 -3.16 6.99
N PHE A 78 -2.20 -2.87 6.73
CA PHE A 78 -1.38 -3.68 5.84
C PHE A 78 -0.57 -4.68 6.66
N ALA A 79 -0.78 -5.95 6.41
CA ALA A 79 -0.13 -7.02 7.17
C ALA A 79 1.02 -7.68 6.40
N GLY A 80 1.53 -7.04 5.36
CA GLY A 80 2.66 -7.55 4.59
C GLY A 80 2.26 -8.43 3.43
N ASN A 81 1.28 -9.29 3.59
CA ASN A 81 0.82 -10.16 2.53
C ASN A 81 -0.69 -10.02 2.28
N LYS A 82 -1.35 -9.18 3.04
CA LYS A 82 -2.79 -8.92 2.87
C LYS A 82 -3.16 -7.64 3.57
N LEU A 83 -4.37 -7.17 3.28
CA LEU A 83 -4.96 -6.01 3.93
C LEU A 83 -6.10 -6.49 4.82
N ILE A 84 -6.20 -5.92 6.00
CA ILE A 84 -7.16 -6.38 7.00
C ILE A 84 -8.01 -5.21 7.46
N CYS A 85 -9.32 -5.43 7.54
CA CYS A 85 -10.24 -4.49 8.15
C CYS A 85 -10.38 -4.87 9.62
N ASN A 86 -9.87 -4.03 10.50
CA ASN A 86 -9.87 -4.34 11.92
C ASN A 86 -11.27 -4.28 12.55
N GLY A 87 -12.19 -3.62 11.89
CA GLY A 87 -13.54 -3.47 12.44
C GLY A 87 -14.36 -4.74 12.37
N HIS A 88 -14.34 -5.42 11.22
CA HIS A 88 -15.21 -6.56 10.99
C HIS A 88 -14.50 -7.80 10.46
N GLY A 89 -13.18 -7.76 10.35
CA GLY A 89 -12.42 -8.93 9.95
C GLY A 89 -12.34 -9.20 8.45
N SER A 90 -12.84 -8.31 7.61
CA SER A 90 -12.67 -8.48 6.16
C SER A 90 -11.18 -8.48 5.80
N GLU A 91 -10.82 -9.29 4.83
CA GLU A 91 -9.44 -9.36 4.37
C GLU A 91 -9.38 -9.33 2.86
N PHE A 92 -8.32 -8.74 2.34
CA PHE A 92 -8.11 -8.59 0.89
C PHE A 92 -6.68 -8.98 0.55
N ASP A 93 -6.49 -9.57 -0.62
CA ASP A 93 -5.14 -9.87 -1.07
C ASP A 93 -4.50 -8.62 -1.68
N LEU A 94 -3.26 -8.76 -2.12
CA LEU A 94 -2.51 -7.62 -2.64
C LEU A 94 -2.90 -7.22 -4.06
N GLN A 95 -3.86 -7.91 -4.65
CA GLN A 95 -4.50 -7.48 -5.89
C GLN A 95 -5.87 -6.87 -5.60
N GLY A 96 -6.24 -6.79 -4.33
CA GLY A 96 -7.50 -6.18 -3.93
C GLY A 96 -8.68 -7.14 -3.89
N LYS A 97 -8.46 -8.43 -4.10
CA LYS A 97 -9.56 -9.38 -4.09
C LYS A 97 -9.95 -9.73 -2.65
N VAL A 98 -11.23 -9.97 -2.43
CA VAL A 98 -11.72 -10.33 -1.12
C VAL A 98 -11.22 -11.72 -0.74
N LEU A 99 -10.61 -11.84 0.42
CA LEU A 99 -10.21 -13.11 0.99
C LEU A 99 -11.15 -13.53 2.11
N ARG A 100 -11.78 -12.56 2.77
CA ARG A 100 -12.63 -12.85 3.91
C ARG A 100 -13.77 -11.85 4.00
N GLU A 101 -15.00 -12.36 4.21
CA GLU A 101 -16.18 -11.55 4.42
C GLU A 101 -16.09 -10.78 5.74
N PRO A 102 -16.88 -9.73 5.95
CA PRO A 102 -18.13 -9.43 5.21
C PRO A 102 -17.96 -8.60 3.95
N ALA A 103 -16.77 -8.17 3.59
CA ALA A 103 -16.62 -7.45 2.35
C ALA A 103 -16.96 -8.35 1.17
N ALA A 104 -17.71 -7.82 0.20
CA ALA A 104 -18.11 -8.58 -0.97
C ALA A 104 -17.55 -8.00 -2.27
N ARG A 105 -16.99 -6.80 -2.21
CA ARG A 105 -16.43 -6.16 -3.40
C ARG A 105 -14.92 -6.01 -3.24
N GLN A 106 -14.20 -6.17 -4.34
CA GLN A 106 -12.76 -5.97 -4.30
C GLN A 106 -12.44 -4.51 -4.04
N LEU A 107 -11.22 -4.25 -3.62
CA LEU A 107 -10.79 -2.89 -3.32
C LEU A 107 -10.74 -2.05 -4.59
N THR A 108 -10.94 -0.76 -4.43
CA THR A 108 -10.76 0.17 -5.53
C THR A 108 -9.29 0.19 -5.90
N SER A 109 -9.00 0.03 -7.19
CA SER A 109 -7.63 0.09 -7.69
C SER A 109 -7.50 1.27 -8.63
N TYR A 110 -6.28 1.76 -8.77
CA TYR A 110 -6.00 2.91 -9.62
C TYR A 110 -5.04 2.49 -10.73
N ARG A 111 -5.21 3.08 -11.90
CA ARG A 111 -4.29 2.85 -13.00
C ARG A 111 -2.94 3.47 -12.65
N THR A 112 -1.87 2.81 -13.02
CA THR A 112 -0.53 3.31 -12.80
C THR A 112 0.20 3.45 -14.13
N SER A 113 1.16 4.34 -14.18
CA SER A 113 2.05 4.47 -15.32
C SER A 113 3.39 4.97 -14.83
N ILE A 114 4.42 4.77 -15.64
CA ILE A 114 5.75 5.30 -15.32
C ILE A 114 6.02 6.41 -16.31
N GLU A 115 6.24 7.61 -15.80
CA GLU A 115 6.50 8.79 -16.62
C GLU A 115 7.79 9.41 -16.14
N ARG A 116 8.80 9.38 -17.01
CA ARG A 116 10.16 9.82 -16.66
C ARG A 116 10.60 9.00 -15.46
N ASP A 117 10.96 9.63 -14.37
CA ASP A 117 11.47 8.92 -13.20
C ASP A 117 10.43 8.77 -12.11
N ASN A 118 9.15 8.86 -12.46
CA ASN A 118 8.07 8.78 -11.48
C ASN A 118 7.10 7.65 -11.79
N LEU A 119 6.65 6.99 -10.73
CA LEU A 119 5.44 6.18 -10.82
C LEU A 119 4.28 7.13 -10.62
N VAL A 120 3.32 7.08 -11.51
CA VAL A 120 2.15 7.95 -11.47
C VAL A 120 0.92 7.11 -11.14
N ILE A 121 0.19 7.53 -10.11
CA ILE A 121 -1.07 6.90 -9.74
C ILE A 121 -2.18 7.81 -10.24
N HIS A 122 -3.01 7.28 -11.12
CA HIS A 122 -4.10 8.07 -11.71
C HIS A 122 -5.34 7.94 -10.84
N LEU A 123 -5.69 9.01 -10.15
CA LEU A 123 -6.81 8.99 -9.21
C LEU A 123 -8.16 9.00 -9.90
N LYS A 124 -8.21 9.43 -11.14
CA LYS A 124 -9.42 9.35 -11.94
C LYS A 124 -9.18 8.43 -13.10
N GLY A 125 -10.08 7.55 -13.29
CA GLY A 125 -10.01 6.50 -14.27
C GLY A 125 -10.03 6.83 -15.67
#